data_136d6f4fe66052786bcd3caab326610b
#
_entry.id   136d6f4fe66052786bcd3caab326610b
#
_cell.length_a   1.000
_cell.length_b   1.000
_cell.length_c   1.000
_cell.angle_alpha   90.00
_cell.angle_beta   90.00
_cell.angle_gamma   90.00
#
_symmetry.space_group_name_H-M   'P 1'
#
loop_
_entity.id
_entity.type
_entity.pdbx_description
1 polymer ?
#
loop_
_entity_poly.entity_id
_entity_poly.type
_entity_poly.pdbx_seq_one_letter_code
_entity_poly.pdbx_strand_id
1 'polypeptide(L)'
;MKIFEHGGQIEKFAFELGCNVDEIIDLSSNINFVKPQINVDFNTLDISSYPTYDKLYEKISSNYGVENSEIELFNGGSSAIFTLFKHLSLQTCTIYSPAYLEYKKAALNFGYELNLINRFENINQEVKKNSFVIFVNPSTPDGRYYDLEELMKTWIEKSCTILIDESFLDFCDKPSAIKYLKTYDKLYILKSMTKFYSSAGIRVGTIVSTKENIEKLKEFEPMWKLSQFDSNYLQAALDDKLFKSISKAINIKNKIELENILKSSSLIDEIFESSANYLLVKLRNLNAKEFQEKLKPFKIMVRDCSNFDFLDERFVRIAVKSSTANETLQKALDKIC
;
A
#
# COMPACT_ATOMS: atom_id res chain seq x y z
N MET A 1 -0.03 23.19 5.32
CA MET A 1 -0.38 22.44 4.10
C MET A 1 -0.60 20.99 4.48
N LYS A 2 -1.86 20.60 4.80
CA LYS A 2 -2.24 19.25 5.27
C LYS A 2 -2.40 18.20 4.17
N ILE A 3 -2.15 18.56 2.92
CA ILE A 3 -2.56 17.78 1.74
C ILE A 3 -1.84 16.43 1.62
N PHE A 4 -0.64 16.27 2.21
CA PHE A 4 0.20 15.07 2.07
C PHE A 4 0.56 14.41 3.42
N GLU A 5 -0.29 14.55 4.45
CA GLU A 5 -0.07 13.84 5.71
C GLU A 5 -0.40 12.34 5.56
N HIS A 6 0.45 11.49 6.15
CA HIS A 6 0.31 10.05 6.17
C HIS A 6 0.07 9.55 7.60
N GLY A 7 -0.47 8.32 7.75
CA GLY A 7 -0.56 7.63 9.05
C GLY A 7 0.82 7.18 9.55
N GLY A 8 0.87 6.65 10.79
CA GLY A 8 2.07 6.05 11.37
C GLY A 8 3.02 7.03 12.08
N GLN A 9 2.55 8.22 12.48
CA GLN A 9 3.35 9.17 13.28
C GLN A 9 3.26 8.83 14.77
N ILE A 10 3.67 7.60 15.10
CA ILE A 10 3.49 7.01 16.43
C ILE A 10 4.30 7.74 17.52
N GLU A 11 5.53 8.19 17.20
CA GLU A 11 6.39 8.93 18.13
C GLU A 11 5.74 10.27 18.54
N LYS A 12 5.17 10.99 17.57
CA LYS A 12 4.47 12.24 17.82
C LYS A 12 3.23 12.01 18.69
N PHE A 13 2.47 10.96 18.40
CA PHE A 13 1.27 10.62 19.16
C PHE A 13 1.61 10.20 20.60
N ALA A 14 2.65 9.38 20.80
CA ALA A 14 3.14 9.00 22.14
C ALA A 14 3.61 10.22 22.94
N PHE A 15 4.35 11.13 22.30
CA PHE A 15 4.79 12.39 22.92
C PHE A 15 3.59 13.25 23.36
N GLU A 16 2.57 13.42 22.53
CA GLU A 16 1.35 14.15 22.87
C GLU A 16 0.60 13.55 24.08
N LEU A 17 0.67 12.21 24.25
CA LEU A 17 0.03 11.50 25.35
C LEU A 17 0.92 11.38 26.59
N GLY A 18 2.20 11.76 26.52
CA GLY A 18 3.17 11.60 27.61
C GLY A 18 3.42 10.14 27.98
N CYS A 19 3.42 9.21 26.99
CA CYS A 19 3.64 7.78 27.21
C CYS A 19 4.74 7.23 26.27
N ASN A 20 5.16 5.98 26.49
CA ASN A 20 6.11 5.33 25.60
C ASN A 20 5.45 4.88 24.30
N VAL A 21 6.25 4.78 23.22
CA VAL A 21 5.78 4.36 21.88
C VAL A 21 5.21 2.94 21.89
N ASP A 22 5.77 2.04 22.68
CA ASP A 22 5.33 0.64 22.80
C ASP A 22 3.98 0.47 23.52
N GLU A 23 3.51 1.52 24.19
CA GLU A 23 2.17 1.55 24.79
C GLU A 23 1.06 1.91 23.78
N ILE A 24 1.42 2.40 22.60
CA ILE A 24 0.47 2.84 21.59
C ILE A 24 -0.03 1.64 20.77
N ILE A 25 -1.35 1.55 20.62
CA ILE A 25 -2.00 0.63 19.68
C ILE A 25 -2.17 1.37 18.36
N ASP A 26 -1.20 1.18 17.45
CA ASP A 26 -1.22 1.83 16.14
C ASP A 26 -2.13 1.09 15.15
N LEU A 27 -3.38 1.53 15.03
CA LEU A 27 -4.33 1.12 14.00
C LEU A 27 -4.32 2.06 12.79
N SER A 28 -3.41 3.05 12.74
CA SER A 28 -3.28 4.00 11.61
C SER A 28 -2.39 3.48 10.49
N SER A 29 -1.37 2.69 10.84
CA SER A 29 -0.41 2.10 9.92
C SER A 29 -0.86 0.72 9.44
N ASN A 30 -0.97 0.56 8.13
CA ASN A 30 -1.33 -0.68 7.45
C ASN A 30 -0.14 -1.62 7.18
N ILE A 31 0.91 -1.51 7.97
CA ILE A 31 2.01 -2.49 7.98
C ILE A 31 1.52 -3.75 8.69
N ASN A 32 1.81 -4.91 8.09
CA ASN A 32 1.49 -6.20 8.67
C ASN A 32 2.07 -6.32 10.09
N PHE A 33 1.25 -6.75 11.04
CA PHE A 33 1.72 -6.98 12.41
C PHE A 33 2.37 -8.37 12.58
N VAL A 34 2.08 -9.31 11.67
CA VAL A 34 2.77 -10.60 11.57
C VAL A 34 4.11 -10.37 10.88
N LYS A 35 5.19 -10.83 11.49
CA LYS A 35 6.55 -10.67 10.97
C LYS A 35 7.05 -12.01 10.43
N PRO A 36 7.81 -12.03 9.31
CA PRO A 36 8.51 -13.23 8.88
C PRO A 36 9.61 -13.60 9.89
N GLN A 37 9.96 -14.89 9.93
CA GLN A 37 11.10 -15.35 10.71
C GLN A 37 12.39 -14.99 9.96
N ILE A 38 13.16 -14.06 10.51
CA ILE A 38 14.43 -13.64 9.94
C ILE A 38 15.57 -14.27 10.74
N ASN A 39 16.30 -15.13 10.08
CA ASN A 39 17.48 -15.79 10.66
C ASN A 39 18.77 -15.23 10.04
N VAL A 40 18.99 -13.92 10.17
CA VAL A 40 20.15 -13.20 9.67
C VAL A 40 20.69 -12.33 10.79
N ASP A 41 21.98 -12.48 11.10
CA ASP A 41 22.69 -11.54 11.97
C ASP A 41 23.23 -10.38 11.12
N PHE A 42 22.55 -9.24 11.19
CA PHE A 42 22.94 -8.05 10.45
C PHE A 42 24.31 -7.49 10.84
N ASN A 43 24.83 -7.82 12.04
CA ASN A 43 26.17 -7.38 12.48
C ASN A 43 27.29 -8.13 11.75
N THR A 44 26.99 -9.25 11.10
CA THR A 44 27.96 -10.02 10.31
C THR A 44 27.98 -9.67 8.84
N LEU A 45 27.14 -8.72 8.40
CA LEU A 45 27.12 -8.30 7.00
C LEU A 45 28.38 -7.52 6.65
N ASP A 46 29.01 -7.89 5.52
CA ASP A 46 30.07 -7.07 4.94
C ASP A 46 29.47 -5.81 4.29
N ILE A 47 29.67 -4.67 4.95
CA ILE A 47 29.22 -3.36 4.48
C ILE A 47 30.35 -2.54 3.85
N SER A 48 31.54 -3.13 3.70
CA SER A 48 32.70 -2.46 3.09
C SER A 48 32.68 -2.49 1.57
N SER A 49 31.91 -3.39 0.97
CA SER A 49 31.74 -3.54 -0.47
C SER A 49 30.35 -3.06 -0.94
N TYR A 50 30.27 -2.64 -2.19
CA TYR A 50 28.98 -2.32 -2.81
C TYR A 50 28.09 -3.57 -2.92
N PRO A 51 26.78 -3.45 -2.64
CA PRO A 51 25.86 -4.58 -2.68
C PRO A 51 25.65 -5.10 -4.11
N THR A 52 25.45 -6.41 -4.24
CA THR A 52 24.93 -7.06 -5.45
C THR A 52 23.49 -7.50 -5.22
N TYR A 53 22.67 -7.51 -6.27
CA TYR A 53 21.25 -7.77 -6.16
C TYR A 53 20.79 -9.04 -6.89
N ASP A 54 21.69 -9.82 -7.50
CA ASP A 54 21.34 -10.98 -8.32
C ASP A 54 20.40 -11.94 -7.60
N LYS A 55 20.78 -12.33 -6.36
CA LYS A 55 19.95 -13.21 -5.52
C LYS A 55 18.61 -12.58 -5.13
N LEU A 56 18.56 -11.26 -4.95
CA LEU A 56 17.32 -10.54 -4.64
C LEU A 56 16.39 -10.53 -5.86
N TYR A 57 16.94 -10.29 -7.06
CA TYR A 57 16.19 -10.39 -8.32
C TYR A 57 15.61 -11.81 -8.49
N GLU A 58 16.41 -12.86 -8.34
CA GLU A 58 15.97 -14.25 -8.42
C GLU A 58 14.85 -14.60 -7.46
N LYS A 59 14.95 -14.16 -6.20
CA LYS A 59 13.92 -14.45 -5.19
C LYS A 59 12.63 -13.68 -5.44
N ILE A 60 12.71 -12.43 -5.86
CA ILE A 60 11.53 -11.60 -6.14
C ILE A 60 10.84 -12.09 -7.42
N SER A 61 11.58 -12.36 -8.49
CA SER A 61 11.02 -12.87 -9.75
C SER A 61 10.34 -14.21 -9.55
N SER A 62 10.99 -15.14 -8.84
CA SER A 62 10.41 -16.42 -8.45
C SER A 62 9.14 -16.26 -7.60
N ASN A 63 9.14 -15.30 -6.66
CA ASN A 63 7.98 -15.03 -5.79
C ASN A 63 6.74 -14.53 -6.58
N TYR A 64 6.96 -13.83 -7.69
CA TYR A 64 5.89 -13.29 -8.54
C TYR A 64 5.64 -14.11 -9.82
N GLY A 65 6.46 -15.13 -10.09
CA GLY A 65 6.33 -15.99 -11.28
C GLY A 65 6.64 -15.28 -12.58
N VAL A 66 7.69 -14.42 -12.57
CA VAL A 66 8.17 -13.65 -13.72
C VAL A 66 9.66 -13.87 -13.92
N GLU A 67 10.22 -13.40 -15.03
CA GLU A 67 11.65 -13.46 -15.29
C GLU A 67 12.41 -12.31 -14.60
N ASN A 68 13.72 -12.51 -14.33
CA ASN A 68 14.56 -11.44 -13.77
C ASN A 68 14.63 -10.19 -14.66
N SER A 69 14.49 -10.38 -15.97
CA SER A 69 14.47 -9.29 -16.95
C SER A 69 13.19 -8.48 -16.95
N GLU A 70 12.12 -8.97 -16.30
CA GLU A 70 10.81 -8.33 -16.22
C GLU A 70 10.61 -7.53 -14.92
N ILE A 71 11.65 -7.41 -14.08
CA ILE A 71 11.58 -6.66 -12.83
C ILE A 71 12.68 -5.61 -12.71
N GLU A 72 12.36 -4.52 -12.01
CA GLU A 72 13.32 -3.52 -11.54
C GLU A 72 13.10 -3.18 -10.08
N LEU A 73 14.21 -3.06 -9.33
CA LEU A 73 14.21 -2.73 -7.91
C LEU A 73 14.26 -1.22 -7.69
N PHE A 74 13.65 -0.74 -6.60
CA PHE A 74 13.63 0.68 -6.23
C PHE A 74 13.80 0.84 -4.73
N ASN A 75 14.31 1.98 -4.30
CA ASN A 75 14.35 2.37 -2.89
C ASN A 75 12.93 2.72 -2.40
N GLY A 76 12.10 1.66 -2.26
CA GLY A 76 10.69 1.73 -1.91
C GLY A 76 9.75 2.08 -3.07
N GLY A 77 8.46 1.78 -2.89
CA GLY A 77 7.44 2.03 -3.92
C GLY A 77 7.30 3.51 -4.30
N SER A 78 7.52 4.45 -3.37
CA SER A 78 7.46 5.88 -3.68
C SER A 78 8.55 6.32 -4.66
N SER A 79 9.78 5.78 -4.55
CA SER A 79 10.84 6.02 -5.52
C SER A 79 10.42 5.52 -6.91
N ALA A 80 9.89 4.30 -6.99
CA ALA A 80 9.38 3.74 -8.24
C ALA A 80 8.30 4.63 -8.90
N ILE A 81 7.36 5.15 -8.10
CA ILE A 81 6.31 6.08 -8.58
C ILE A 81 6.95 7.32 -9.21
N PHE A 82 7.85 7.99 -8.50
CA PHE A 82 8.49 9.22 -8.99
C PHE A 82 9.34 8.97 -10.23
N THR A 83 10.07 7.85 -10.28
CA THR A 83 10.83 7.46 -11.49
C THR A 83 9.92 7.22 -12.69
N LEU A 84 8.78 6.52 -12.51
CA LEU A 84 7.83 6.30 -13.60
C LEU A 84 7.28 7.61 -14.16
N PHE A 85 6.83 8.54 -13.29
CA PHE A 85 6.32 9.83 -13.73
C PHE A 85 7.37 10.63 -14.49
N LYS A 86 8.60 10.66 -13.98
CA LYS A 86 9.73 11.35 -14.64
C LYS A 86 10.06 10.72 -15.99
N HIS A 87 10.12 9.39 -16.06
CA HIS A 87 10.51 8.64 -17.25
C HIS A 87 9.46 8.68 -18.35
N LEU A 88 8.19 8.45 -18.02
CA LEU A 88 7.10 8.37 -19.00
C LEU A 88 6.81 9.73 -19.64
N SER A 89 6.93 10.82 -18.89
CA SER A 89 6.80 12.21 -19.37
C SER A 89 5.56 12.46 -20.22
N LEU A 90 4.42 11.88 -19.83
CA LEU A 90 3.14 12.03 -20.51
C LEU A 90 2.45 13.35 -20.12
N GLN A 91 1.49 13.81 -20.90
CA GLN A 91 0.79 15.08 -20.63
C GLN A 91 -0.24 14.97 -19.51
N THR A 92 -0.97 13.85 -19.48
CA THR A 92 -2.13 13.67 -18.57
C THR A 92 -1.96 12.43 -17.72
N CYS A 93 -2.41 12.53 -16.45
CA CYS A 93 -2.48 11.42 -15.52
C CYS A 93 -3.92 11.27 -15.02
N THR A 94 -4.50 10.09 -15.21
CA THR A 94 -5.78 9.71 -14.63
C THR A 94 -5.54 8.88 -13.37
N ILE A 95 -6.03 9.36 -12.22
CA ILE A 95 -5.93 8.64 -10.95
C ILE A 95 -7.33 8.24 -10.48
N TYR A 96 -7.53 6.95 -10.29
CA TYR A 96 -8.75 6.45 -9.66
C TYR A 96 -8.68 6.68 -8.15
N SER A 97 -9.33 7.74 -7.72
CA SER A 97 -9.31 8.25 -6.34
C SER A 97 -10.56 7.79 -5.56
N PRO A 98 -10.48 7.76 -4.23
CA PRO A 98 -9.34 8.11 -3.38
C PRO A 98 -8.16 7.15 -3.56
N ALA A 99 -6.92 7.66 -3.52
CA ALA A 99 -5.71 6.87 -3.72
C ALA A 99 -4.54 7.38 -2.86
N TYR A 100 -3.42 6.68 -2.87
CA TYR A 100 -2.20 7.09 -2.20
C TYR A 100 -1.73 8.46 -2.71
N LEU A 101 -1.53 9.41 -1.79
CA LEU A 101 -1.34 10.81 -2.12
C LEU A 101 -0.06 11.13 -2.91
N GLU A 102 0.94 10.24 -2.85
CA GLU A 102 2.19 10.41 -3.59
C GLU A 102 2.00 10.33 -5.11
N TYR A 103 0.95 9.68 -5.62
CA TYR A 103 0.63 9.72 -7.05
C TYR A 103 0.27 11.12 -7.51
N LYS A 104 -0.61 11.79 -6.77
CA LYS A 104 -0.99 13.18 -7.05
C LYS A 104 0.20 14.13 -6.91
N LYS A 105 1.02 13.93 -5.89
CA LYS A 105 2.23 14.71 -5.67
C LYS A 105 3.24 14.52 -6.80
N ALA A 106 3.49 13.28 -7.24
CA ALA A 106 4.38 13.01 -8.36
C ALA A 106 3.85 13.63 -9.67
N ALA A 107 2.54 13.47 -9.97
CA ALA A 107 1.93 14.07 -11.15
C ALA A 107 2.11 15.59 -11.18
N LEU A 108 1.86 16.27 -10.07
CA LEU A 108 2.04 17.73 -9.97
C LEU A 108 3.51 18.13 -10.12
N ASN A 109 4.45 17.40 -9.50
CA ASN A 109 5.87 17.70 -9.57
C ASN A 109 6.46 17.57 -10.98
N PHE A 110 5.90 16.65 -11.78
CA PHE A 110 6.36 16.41 -13.16
C PHE A 110 5.45 17.05 -14.22
N GLY A 111 4.55 17.94 -13.82
CA GLY A 111 3.77 18.77 -14.73
C GLY A 111 2.64 18.06 -15.47
N TYR A 112 2.15 16.96 -14.94
CA TYR A 112 1.00 16.26 -15.53
C TYR A 112 -0.31 17.00 -15.26
N GLU A 113 -1.17 17.08 -16.26
CA GLU A 113 -2.56 17.46 -16.09
C GLU A 113 -3.31 16.33 -15.39
N LEU A 114 -3.90 16.61 -14.22
CA LEU A 114 -4.61 15.62 -13.44
C LEU A 114 -6.06 15.44 -13.91
N ASN A 115 -6.46 14.17 -14.04
CA ASN A 115 -7.85 13.74 -14.15
C ASN A 115 -8.14 12.78 -12.97
N LEU A 116 -9.01 13.20 -12.03
CA LEU A 116 -9.38 12.38 -10.89
C LEU A 116 -10.73 11.73 -11.14
N ILE A 117 -10.79 10.41 -11.04
CA ILE A 117 -12.02 9.63 -11.15
C ILE A 117 -12.45 9.20 -9.75
N ASN A 118 -13.67 9.58 -9.33
CA ASN A 118 -14.26 9.08 -8.10
C ASN A 118 -14.75 7.64 -8.31
N ARG A 119 -13.95 6.66 -7.88
CA ARG A 119 -14.28 5.24 -8.08
C ARG A 119 -15.50 4.76 -7.26
N PHE A 120 -15.90 5.50 -6.22
CA PHE A 120 -17.11 5.18 -5.46
C PHE A 120 -18.40 5.57 -6.18
N GLU A 121 -18.32 6.57 -7.04
CA GLU A 121 -19.48 7.03 -7.83
C GLU A 121 -19.54 6.38 -9.20
N ASN A 122 -18.42 6.42 -9.95
CA ASN A 122 -18.38 5.87 -11.31
C ASN A 122 -16.98 5.40 -11.69
N ILE A 123 -16.71 4.13 -11.45
CA ILE A 123 -15.44 3.49 -11.82
C ILE A 123 -15.24 3.41 -13.35
N ASN A 124 -16.31 3.44 -14.11
CA ASN A 124 -16.30 3.35 -15.58
C ASN A 124 -16.26 4.72 -16.25
N GLN A 125 -16.00 5.79 -15.50
CA GLN A 125 -15.83 7.12 -16.08
C GLN A 125 -14.72 7.10 -17.13
N GLU A 126 -14.94 7.83 -18.23
CA GLU A 126 -14.03 7.85 -19.37
C GLU A 126 -12.64 8.40 -19.00
N VAL A 127 -11.59 7.68 -19.41
CA VAL A 127 -10.19 8.12 -19.30
C VAL A 127 -9.76 8.84 -20.57
N LYS A 128 -8.82 9.78 -20.43
CA LYS A 128 -8.22 10.47 -21.59
C LYS A 128 -7.36 9.50 -22.40
N LYS A 129 -7.45 9.57 -23.73
CA LYS A 129 -6.61 8.77 -24.64
C LYS A 129 -5.11 9.10 -24.42
N ASN A 130 -4.26 8.08 -24.51
CA ASN A 130 -2.82 8.19 -24.32
C ASN A 130 -2.40 8.78 -22.94
N SER A 131 -3.26 8.70 -21.92
CA SER A 131 -2.94 9.15 -20.56
C SER A 131 -2.17 8.11 -19.77
N PHE A 132 -1.55 8.55 -18.67
CA PHE A 132 -1.03 7.67 -17.64
C PHE A 132 -2.14 7.32 -16.65
N VAL A 133 -2.59 6.09 -16.60
CA VAL A 133 -3.66 5.62 -15.70
C VAL A 133 -3.05 4.99 -14.47
N ILE A 134 -3.43 5.45 -13.28
CA ILE A 134 -3.03 4.91 -11.99
C ILE A 134 -4.23 4.22 -11.35
N PHE A 135 -4.06 2.94 -11.03
CA PHE A 135 -5.09 2.13 -10.36
C PHE A 135 -4.47 1.29 -9.24
N VAL A 136 -4.94 1.47 -8.02
CA VAL A 136 -4.48 0.72 -6.83
C VAL A 136 -5.41 -0.46 -6.60
N ASN A 137 -4.89 -1.68 -6.56
CA ASN A 137 -5.71 -2.89 -6.47
C ASN A 137 -5.02 -4.03 -5.66
N PRO A 138 -5.48 -4.36 -4.45
CA PRO A 138 -6.56 -3.74 -3.69
C PRO A 138 -6.32 -2.26 -3.40
N SER A 139 -7.40 -1.49 -3.42
CA SER A 139 -7.35 -0.05 -3.34
C SER A 139 -7.07 0.48 -1.92
N THR A 140 -6.59 1.70 -1.82
CA THR A 140 -6.46 2.43 -0.55
C THR A 140 -7.22 3.75 -0.65
N PRO A 141 -8.01 4.17 0.38
CA PRO A 141 -8.06 3.62 1.74
C PRO A 141 -9.11 2.54 2.01
N ASP A 142 -9.96 2.16 1.03
CA ASP A 142 -11.08 1.22 1.23
C ASP A 142 -10.64 -0.27 1.28
N GLY A 143 -9.59 -0.65 0.59
CA GLY A 143 -9.09 -2.04 0.57
C GLY A 143 -9.82 -2.94 -0.44
N ARG A 144 -10.75 -2.42 -1.22
CA ARG A 144 -11.51 -3.22 -2.18
C ARG A 144 -10.64 -3.72 -3.33
N TYR A 145 -10.81 -4.99 -3.70
CA TYR A 145 -10.28 -5.55 -4.92
C TYR A 145 -11.32 -5.42 -6.05
N TYR A 146 -10.89 -4.90 -7.19
CA TYR A 146 -11.71 -4.73 -8.38
C TYR A 146 -11.28 -5.73 -9.44
N ASP A 147 -12.25 -6.31 -10.17
CA ASP A 147 -11.97 -7.04 -11.39
C ASP A 147 -11.45 -6.07 -12.46
N LEU A 148 -10.34 -6.44 -13.08
CA LEU A 148 -9.67 -5.55 -14.03
C LEU A 148 -10.07 -5.77 -15.47
N GLU A 149 -10.87 -6.78 -15.79
CA GLU A 149 -11.11 -7.20 -17.19
C GLU A 149 -11.68 -6.06 -18.04
N GLU A 150 -12.82 -5.48 -17.64
CA GLU A 150 -13.45 -4.40 -18.39
C GLU A 150 -12.67 -3.08 -18.32
N LEU A 151 -12.03 -2.80 -17.19
CA LEU A 151 -11.18 -1.63 -17.02
C LEU A 151 -9.95 -1.70 -17.95
N MET A 152 -9.26 -2.84 -17.96
CA MET A 152 -8.11 -3.06 -18.85
C MET A 152 -8.51 -2.92 -20.32
N LYS A 153 -9.63 -3.49 -20.73
CA LYS A 153 -10.15 -3.34 -22.10
C LYS A 153 -10.30 -1.86 -22.46
N THR A 154 -10.98 -1.10 -21.62
CA THR A 154 -11.19 0.35 -21.84
C THR A 154 -9.86 1.11 -21.93
N TRP A 155 -8.91 0.84 -21.03
CA TRP A 155 -7.62 1.53 -21.03
C TRP A 155 -6.75 1.15 -22.24
N ILE A 156 -6.79 -0.10 -22.67
CA ILE A 156 -6.09 -0.60 -23.86
C ILE A 156 -6.66 0.07 -25.13
N GLU A 157 -7.99 0.12 -25.29
CA GLU A 157 -8.66 0.80 -26.40
C GLU A 157 -8.29 2.30 -26.48
N LYS A 158 -8.07 2.94 -25.33
CA LYS A 158 -7.61 4.33 -25.24
C LYS A 158 -6.08 4.47 -25.37
N SER A 159 -5.34 3.38 -25.57
CA SER A 159 -3.87 3.35 -25.68
C SER A 159 -3.15 3.97 -24.45
N CYS A 160 -3.73 3.83 -23.26
CA CYS A 160 -3.20 4.36 -22.02
C CYS A 160 -1.91 3.63 -21.59
N THR A 161 -0.99 4.35 -20.98
CA THR A 161 0.06 3.72 -20.16
C THR A 161 -0.52 3.47 -18.78
N ILE A 162 -0.36 2.27 -18.23
CA ILE A 162 -1.09 1.83 -17.04
C ILE A 162 -0.12 1.49 -15.93
N LEU A 163 -0.35 1.99 -14.72
CA LEU A 163 0.26 1.51 -13.49
C LEU A 163 -0.81 0.89 -12.60
N ILE A 164 -0.66 -0.41 -12.34
CA ILE A 164 -1.46 -1.11 -11.32
C ILE A 164 -0.59 -1.23 -10.05
N ASP A 165 -1.04 -0.61 -8.96
CA ASP A 165 -0.36 -0.76 -7.66
C ASP A 165 -0.97 -1.93 -6.89
N GLU A 166 -0.20 -2.99 -6.75
CA GLU A 166 -0.56 -4.22 -6.04
C GLU A 166 0.11 -4.33 -4.66
N SER A 167 0.40 -3.21 -4.01
CA SER A 167 1.06 -3.18 -2.69
C SER A 167 0.32 -3.94 -1.58
N PHE A 168 -0.98 -4.21 -1.77
CA PHE A 168 -1.81 -4.96 -0.81
C PHE A 168 -2.30 -6.31 -1.33
N LEU A 169 -1.91 -6.72 -2.53
CA LEU A 169 -2.41 -7.95 -3.14
C LEU A 169 -1.99 -9.21 -2.37
N ASP A 170 -0.81 -9.21 -1.77
CA ASP A 170 -0.32 -10.35 -0.98
C ASP A 170 -1.20 -10.66 0.26
N PHE A 171 -2.09 -9.76 0.69
CA PHE A 171 -3.05 -10.01 1.78
C PHE A 171 -4.28 -10.82 1.38
N CYS A 172 -4.51 -11.05 0.09
CA CYS A 172 -5.65 -11.81 -0.43
C CYS A 172 -5.25 -12.79 -1.53
N ASP A 173 -6.18 -13.70 -1.89
CA ASP A 173 -6.00 -14.69 -2.96
C ASP A 173 -6.69 -14.25 -4.24
N LYS A 174 -6.38 -13.03 -4.69
CA LYS A 174 -6.90 -12.47 -5.92
C LYS A 174 -5.83 -12.47 -7.02
N PRO A 175 -6.24 -12.56 -8.31
CA PRO A 175 -5.28 -12.60 -9.41
C PRO A 175 -4.53 -11.28 -9.58
N SER A 176 -3.25 -11.38 -9.92
CA SER A 176 -2.39 -10.24 -10.28
C SER A 176 -2.64 -9.78 -11.71
N ALA A 177 -2.42 -8.48 -11.95
CA ALA A 177 -2.41 -7.87 -13.28
C ALA A 177 -1.22 -8.34 -14.16
N ILE A 178 -0.26 -9.06 -13.62
CA ILE A 178 0.86 -9.66 -14.36
C ILE A 178 0.37 -10.47 -15.58
N LYS A 179 -0.79 -11.12 -15.47
CA LYS A 179 -1.38 -11.88 -16.59
C LYS A 179 -1.57 -11.04 -17.87
N TYR A 180 -1.76 -9.73 -17.76
CA TYR A 180 -1.98 -8.84 -18.91
C TYR A 180 -0.67 -8.39 -19.60
N LEU A 181 0.50 -8.60 -19.02
CA LEU A 181 1.79 -8.27 -19.65
C LEU A 181 2.01 -9.03 -20.97
N LYS A 182 1.40 -10.20 -21.12
CA LYS A 182 1.46 -11.00 -22.35
C LYS A 182 0.72 -10.38 -23.54
N THR A 183 -0.21 -9.45 -23.26
CA THR A 183 -1.12 -8.88 -24.27
C THR A 183 -1.03 -7.37 -24.37
N TYR A 184 -0.39 -6.70 -23.43
CA TYR A 184 -0.28 -5.25 -23.41
C TYR A 184 1.08 -4.78 -22.85
N ASP A 185 1.84 -4.11 -23.66
CA ASP A 185 3.22 -3.67 -23.37
C ASP A 185 3.33 -2.37 -22.56
N LYS A 186 2.28 -1.51 -22.55
CA LYS A 186 2.27 -0.25 -21.79
C LYS A 186 1.74 -0.44 -20.36
N LEU A 187 2.07 -1.58 -19.74
CA LEU A 187 1.63 -1.94 -18.38
C LEU A 187 2.82 -2.03 -17.44
N TYR A 188 2.70 -1.36 -16.30
CA TYR A 188 3.62 -1.41 -15.17
C TYR A 188 2.86 -1.87 -13.93
N ILE A 189 3.46 -2.73 -13.12
CA ILE A 189 2.85 -3.25 -11.91
C ILE A 189 3.78 -2.95 -10.74
N LEU A 190 3.33 -2.14 -9.80
CA LEU A 190 4.06 -1.81 -8.58
C LEU A 190 3.79 -2.88 -7.51
N LYS A 191 4.87 -3.44 -6.98
CA LYS A 191 4.87 -4.37 -5.85
C LYS A 191 5.64 -3.73 -4.70
N SER A 192 4.94 -3.37 -3.62
CA SER A 192 5.57 -2.87 -2.40
C SER A 192 5.57 -3.93 -1.32
N MET A 193 6.67 -4.65 -1.20
CA MET A 193 6.83 -5.74 -0.22
C MET A 193 6.83 -5.22 1.24
N THR A 194 7.08 -3.94 1.44
CA THR A 194 7.16 -3.30 2.76
C THR A 194 5.91 -3.47 3.62
N LYS A 195 4.74 -3.58 3.00
CA LYS A 195 3.46 -3.73 3.73
C LYS A 195 3.29 -5.14 4.25
N PHE A 196 3.35 -6.13 3.36
CA PHE A 196 3.08 -7.52 3.69
C PHE A 196 4.18 -8.15 4.55
N TYR A 197 5.45 -7.91 4.22
CA TYR A 197 6.60 -8.47 4.95
C TYR A 197 6.99 -7.67 6.21
N SER A 198 6.11 -6.81 6.73
CA SER A 198 6.35 -6.03 7.95
C SER A 198 7.68 -5.24 7.93
N SER A 199 8.01 -4.65 6.79
CA SER A 199 9.35 -4.14 6.50
C SER A 199 9.34 -2.69 6.00
N ALA A 200 8.52 -1.82 6.62
CA ALA A 200 8.42 -0.41 6.21
C ALA A 200 9.75 0.35 6.30
N GLY A 201 10.60 0.01 7.27
CA GLY A 201 11.95 0.55 7.43
C GLY A 201 12.95 -0.01 6.40
N ILE A 202 12.66 -1.17 5.81
CA ILE A 202 13.41 -1.77 4.71
C ILE A 202 12.85 -1.23 3.40
N ARG A 203 13.64 -0.45 2.70
CA ARG A 203 13.18 0.34 1.58
C ARG A 203 13.30 -0.41 0.25
N VAL A 204 12.45 -1.44 0.02
CA VAL A 204 12.43 -2.18 -1.25
C VAL A 204 11.05 -2.12 -1.90
N GLY A 205 11.01 -1.60 -3.12
CA GLY A 205 9.88 -1.65 -4.03
C GLY A 205 10.30 -2.29 -5.35
N THR A 206 9.34 -2.79 -6.13
CA THR A 206 9.61 -3.47 -7.39
C THR A 206 8.58 -3.03 -8.42
N ILE A 207 9.04 -2.72 -9.63
CA ILE A 207 8.17 -2.63 -10.82
C ILE A 207 8.32 -3.93 -11.60
N VAL A 208 7.19 -4.50 -11.99
CA VAL A 208 7.09 -5.60 -12.95
C VAL A 208 6.54 -5.04 -14.26
N SER A 209 7.19 -5.31 -15.39
CA SER A 209 6.75 -4.90 -16.72
C SER A 209 7.39 -5.79 -17.78
N THR A 210 7.19 -5.47 -19.07
CA THR A 210 7.92 -6.16 -20.14
C THR A 210 9.43 -5.91 -20.03
N LYS A 211 10.22 -6.82 -20.56
CA LYS A 211 11.70 -6.70 -20.58
C LYS A 211 12.15 -5.35 -21.16
N GLU A 212 11.55 -4.92 -22.26
CA GLU A 212 11.87 -3.67 -22.96
C GLU A 212 11.59 -2.43 -22.09
N ASN A 213 10.51 -2.46 -21.32
CA ASN A 213 10.17 -1.40 -20.38
C ASN A 213 11.15 -1.36 -19.19
N ILE A 214 11.52 -2.53 -18.69
CA ILE A 214 12.46 -2.64 -17.59
C ILE A 214 13.88 -2.19 -18.00
N GLU A 215 14.34 -2.55 -19.19
CA GLU A 215 15.62 -2.09 -19.72
C GLU A 215 15.67 -0.54 -19.79
N LYS A 216 14.61 0.08 -20.29
CA LYS A 216 14.48 1.55 -20.31
C LYS A 216 14.48 2.16 -18.91
N LEU A 217 13.78 1.57 -17.94
CA LEU A 217 13.78 2.07 -16.57
C LEU A 217 15.17 1.98 -15.93
N LYS A 218 15.92 0.91 -16.17
CA LYS A 218 17.29 0.72 -15.66
C LYS A 218 18.25 1.84 -16.07
N GLU A 219 18.09 2.40 -17.25
CA GLU A 219 18.92 3.52 -17.73
C GLU A 219 18.81 4.78 -16.85
N PHE A 220 17.69 4.94 -16.14
CA PHE A 220 17.42 6.11 -15.28
C PHE A 220 17.69 5.85 -13.78
N GLU A 221 17.97 4.59 -13.42
CA GLU A 221 18.14 4.21 -12.02
C GLU A 221 19.63 4.12 -11.62
N PRO A 222 20.00 4.57 -10.41
CA PRO A 222 21.35 4.40 -9.90
C PRO A 222 21.68 2.92 -9.67
N MET A 223 22.95 2.54 -9.83
CA MET A 223 23.41 1.16 -9.71
C MET A 223 23.21 0.59 -8.29
N TRP A 224 23.57 1.35 -7.25
CA TRP A 224 23.58 0.90 -5.86
C TRP A 224 22.50 1.61 -5.03
N LYS A 225 21.25 1.35 -5.36
CA LYS A 225 20.08 2.04 -4.80
C LYS A 225 19.51 1.41 -3.53
N LEU A 226 19.87 0.19 -3.22
CA LEU A 226 19.45 -0.51 -1.99
C LEU A 226 20.67 -0.77 -1.11
N SER A 227 20.48 -0.69 0.21
CA SER A 227 21.51 -1.05 1.15
C SER A 227 21.71 -2.56 1.24
N GLN A 228 22.84 -2.98 1.78
CA GLN A 228 23.10 -4.39 2.09
C GLN A 228 22.06 -4.95 3.08
N PHE A 229 21.61 -4.14 4.05
CA PHE A 229 20.56 -4.52 4.99
C PHE A 229 19.23 -4.76 4.30
N ASP A 230 18.78 -3.83 3.44
CA ASP A 230 17.51 -3.95 2.71
C ASP A 230 17.47 -5.24 1.88
N SER A 231 18.56 -5.49 1.15
CA SER A 231 18.69 -6.66 0.29
C SER A 231 18.65 -7.97 1.08
N ASN A 232 19.46 -8.07 2.14
CA ASN A 232 19.55 -9.31 2.94
C ASN A 232 18.28 -9.57 3.75
N TYR A 233 17.67 -8.53 4.34
CA TYR A 233 16.40 -8.68 5.06
C TYR A 233 15.33 -9.27 4.14
N LEU A 234 15.13 -8.69 2.97
CA LEU A 234 14.07 -9.15 2.09
C LEU A 234 14.34 -10.54 1.50
N GLN A 235 15.61 -10.86 1.21
CA GLN A 235 15.99 -12.21 0.82
C GLN A 235 15.61 -13.24 1.91
N ALA A 236 15.94 -12.95 3.19
CA ALA A 236 15.60 -13.82 4.31
C ALA A 236 14.08 -13.92 4.52
N ALA A 237 13.34 -12.81 4.38
CA ALA A 237 11.89 -12.80 4.49
C ALA A 237 11.21 -13.65 3.40
N LEU A 238 11.77 -13.67 2.18
CA LEU A 238 11.29 -14.50 1.07
C LEU A 238 11.64 -15.99 1.24
N ASP A 239 12.62 -16.31 2.08
CA ASP A 239 12.98 -17.70 2.41
C ASP A 239 12.01 -18.34 3.40
N ASP A 240 11.27 -17.56 4.18
CA ASP A 240 10.21 -18.05 5.06
C ASP A 240 8.99 -18.51 4.22
N LYS A 241 9.01 -19.77 3.78
CA LYS A 241 8.00 -20.36 2.88
C LYS A 241 6.61 -20.43 3.50
N LEU A 242 6.50 -20.47 4.81
CA LEU A 242 5.22 -20.55 5.53
C LEU A 242 4.64 -19.17 5.84
N PHE A 243 5.46 -18.12 5.82
CA PHE A 243 5.04 -16.77 6.22
C PHE A 243 3.78 -16.30 5.48
N LYS A 244 3.74 -16.45 4.15
CA LYS A 244 2.58 -15.98 3.36
C LYS A 244 1.28 -16.62 3.81
N SER A 245 1.23 -17.94 3.94
CA SER A 245 0.02 -18.67 4.32
C SER A 245 -0.40 -18.36 5.75
N ILE A 246 0.54 -18.40 6.69
CA ILE A 246 0.27 -18.09 8.11
C ILE A 246 -0.19 -16.64 8.27
N SER A 247 0.53 -15.70 7.65
CA SER A 247 0.19 -14.27 7.74
C SER A 247 -1.18 -13.97 7.17
N LYS A 248 -1.54 -14.52 5.99
CA LYS A 248 -2.89 -14.37 5.41
C LYS A 248 -3.97 -14.90 6.35
N ALA A 249 -3.81 -16.13 6.85
CA ALA A 249 -4.80 -16.75 7.73
C ALA A 249 -5.05 -15.92 8.99
N ILE A 250 -3.98 -15.42 9.63
CA ILE A 250 -4.08 -14.57 10.82
C ILE A 250 -4.76 -13.23 10.48
N ASN A 251 -4.36 -12.58 9.37
CA ASN A 251 -4.96 -11.31 8.96
C ASN A 251 -6.44 -11.46 8.63
N ILE A 252 -6.85 -12.52 7.92
CA ILE A 252 -8.26 -12.80 7.61
C ILE A 252 -9.07 -12.98 8.90
N LYS A 253 -8.59 -13.81 9.83
CA LYS A 253 -9.25 -14.05 11.12
C LYS A 253 -9.46 -12.74 11.89
N ASN A 254 -8.38 -11.98 12.06
CA ASN A 254 -8.43 -10.75 12.87
C ASN A 254 -9.22 -9.63 12.17
N LYS A 255 -9.27 -9.63 10.83
CA LYS A 255 -10.13 -8.71 10.08
C LYS A 255 -11.61 -8.99 10.30
N ILE A 256 -12.02 -10.26 10.28
CA ILE A 256 -13.41 -10.65 10.58
C ILE A 256 -13.80 -10.24 12.00
N GLU A 257 -12.91 -10.45 12.97
CA GLU A 257 -13.11 -10.02 14.36
C GLU A 257 -13.27 -8.50 14.46
N LEU A 258 -12.35 -7.73 13.85
CA LEU A 258 -12.41 -6.27 13.78
C LEU A 258 -13.72 -5.78 13.13
N GLU A 259 -14.12 -6.39 12.02
CA GLU A 259 -15.36 -6.03 11.32
C GLU A 259 -16.59 -6.26 12.20
N ASN A 260 -16.65 -7.34 12.96
CA ASN A 260 -17.76 -7.62 13.90
C ASN A 260 -17.80 -6.59 15.03
N ILE A 261 -16.64 -6.21 15.58
CA ILE A 261 -16.55 -5.16 16.62
C ILE A 261 -17.07 -3.83 16.07
N LEU A 262 -16.67 -3.44 14.89
CA LEU A 262 -17.10 -2.19 14.27
C LEU A 262 -18.62 -2.20 13.94
N LYS A 263 -19.16 -3.34 13.48
CA LYS A 263 -20.60 -3.51 13.21
C LYS A 263 -21.45 -3.37 14.47
N SER A 264 -20.93 -3.74 15.63
CA SER A 264 -21.65 -3.63 16.90
C SER A 264 -21.67 -2.20 17.49
N SER A 265 -20.83 -1.30 17.01
CA SER A 265 -20.70 0.06 17.54
C SER A 265 -21.71 1.02 16.90
N SER A 266 -22.44 1.77 17.75
CA SER A 266 -23.36 2.81 17.30
C SER A 266 -22.69 4.01 16.63
N LEU A 267 -21.36 4.15 16.79
CA LEU A 267 -20.55 5.23 16.20
C LEU A 267 -20.24 5.02 14.72
N ILE A 268 -20.44 3.81 14.21
CA ILE A 268 -20.14 3.45 12.81
C ILE A 268 -21.41 3.52 11.96
N ASP A 269 -21.31 4.22 10.85
CA ASP A 269 -22.40 4.36 9.88
C ASP A 269 -22.26 3.32 8.76
N GLU A 270 -21.02 3.17 8.22
CA GLU A 270 -20.73 2.27 7.11
C GLU A 270 -19.34 1.64 7.26
N ILE A 271 -19.20 0.38 6.85
CA ILE A 271 -17.95 -0.35 6.77
C ILE A 271 -17.78 -0.80 5.31
N PHE A 272 -16.68 -0.41 4.68
CA PHE A 272 -16.40 -0.75 3.29
C PHE A 272 -15.78 -2.15 3.18
N GLU A 273 -16.19 -2.89 2.16
CA GLU A 273 -15.60 -4.20 1.83
C GLU A 273 -14.11 -4.06 1.58
N SER A 274 -13.30 -4.96 2.18
CA SER A 274 -11.85 -4.92 2.04
C SER A 274 -11.22 -6.30 1.81
N SER A 275 -10.35 -6.37 0.81
CA SER A 275 -9.44 -7.50 0.55
C SER A 275 -8.04 -7.26 1.14
N ALA A 276 -7.79 -6.08 1.72
CA ALA A 276 -6.52 -5.71 2.36
C ALA A 276 -6.52 -5.97 3.87
N ASN A 277 -5.47 -5.53 4.55
CA ASN A 277 -5.31 -5.63 6.01
C ASN A 277 -5.78 -4.37 6.76
N TYR A 278 -6.83 -3.74 6.30
CA TYR A 278 -7.50 -2.60 6.93
C TYR A 278 -8.95 -2.51 6.48
N LEU A 279 -9.74 -1.74 7.23
CA LEU A 279 -11.12 -1.38 6.91
C LEU A 279 -11.23 0.14 6.81
N LEU A 280 -11.88 0.65 5.77
CA LEU A 280 -12.37 2.02 5.74
C LEU A 280 -13.75 2.03 6.39
N VAL A 281 -13.97 2.97 7.28
CA VAL A 281 -15.26 3.16 7.93
C VAL A 281 -15.71 4.61 7.84
N LYS A 282 -17.01 4.81 7.74
CA LYS A 282 -17.65 6.11 7.86
C LYS A 282 -18.25 6.24 9.25
N LEU A 283 -17.92 7.31 9.94
CA LEU A 283 -18.42 7.58 11.28
C LEU A 283 -19.83 8.18 11.24
N ARG A 284 -20.63 7.86 12.24
CA ARG A 284 -21.94 8.42 12.48
C ARG A 284 -21.82 9.56 13.47
N ASN A 285 -22.27 10.76 13.12
CA ASN A 285 -22.33 11.92 14.03
C ASN A 285 -20.98 12.36 14.66
N LEU A 286 -19.86 11.89 14.14
CA LEU A 286 -18.51 12.27 14.57
C LEU A 286 -17.63 12.49 13.34
N ASN A 287 -16.66 13.38 13.47
CA ASN A 287 -15.54 13.45 12.52
C ASN A 287 -14.33 12.64 13.02
N ALA A 288 -13.36 12.40 12.14
CA ALA A 288 -12.18 11.59 12.43
C ALA A 288 -11.34 12.15 13.59
N LYS A 289 -11.27 13.47 13.74
CA LYS A 289 -10.54 14.11 14.85
C LYS A 289 -11.22 13.90 16.17
N GLU A 290 -12.54 14.09 16.24
CA GLU A 290 -13.34 13.83 17.45
C GLU A 290 -13.26 12.37 17.86
N PHE A 291 -13.31 11.48 16.88
CA PHE A 291 -13.13 10.04 17.12
C PHE A 291 -11.73 9.73 17.67
N GLN A 292 -10.68 10.31 17.06
CA GLN A 292 -9.30 10.15 17.56
C GLN A 292 -9.15 10.70 19.00
N GLU A 293 -9.74 11.85 19.33
CA GLU A 293 -9.69 12.41 20.70
C GLU A 293 -10.34 11.46 21.70
N LYS A 294 -11.47 10.85 21.36
CA LYS A 294 -12.13 9.85 22.21
C LYS A 294 -11.32 8.58 22.39
N LEU A 295 -10.46 8.21 21.42
CA LEU A 295 -9.60 7.02 21.47
C LEU A 295 -8.27 7.27 22.22
N LYS A 296 -7.84 8.52 22.39
CA LYS A 296 -6.58 8.88 23.10
C LYS A 296 -6.45 8.29 24.50
N PRO A 297 -7.49 8.28 25.37
CA PRO A 297 -7.37 7.68 26.71
C PRO A 297 -7.05 6.18 26.70
N PHE A 298 -7.32 5.51 25.58
CA PHE A 298 -7.03 4.09 25.36
C PHE A 298 -5.71 3.86 24.60
N LYS A 299 -4.97 4.94 24.31
CA LYS A 299 -3.71 4.93 23.55
C LYS A 299 -3.86 4.31 22.14
N ILE A 300 -5.05 4.45 21.54
CA ILE A 300 -5.35 3.94 20.19
C ILE A 300 -5.22 5.06 19.17
N MET A 301 -4.46 4.80 18.12
CA MET A 301 -4.27 5.71 16.99
C MET A 301 -4.93 5.15 15.73
N VAL A 302 -5.78 5.94 15.05
CA VAL A 302 -6.43 5.57 13.78
C VAL A 302 -6.01 6.53 12.66
N ARG A 303 -6.29 6.20 11.41
CA ARG A 303 -5.97 7.04 10.26
C ARG A 303 -7.16 7.91 9.85
N ASP A 304 -7.06 9.22 10.07
CA ASP A 304 -7.96 10.23 9.49
C ASP A 304 -7.83 10.24 7.97
N CYS A 305 -8.90 9.95 7.24
CA CYS A 305 -8.94 9.89 5.78
C CYS A 305 -9.50 11.16 5.12
N SER A 306 -9.75 12.23 5.86
CA SER A 306 -10.30 13.50 5.34
C SER A 306 -9.43 14.20 4.28
N ASN A 307 -8.16 13.83 4.19
CA ASN A 307 -7.23 14.38 3.19
C ASN A 307 -7.14 13.58 1.89
N PHE A 308 -7.91 12.49 1.78
CA PHE A 308 -8.05 11.76 0.51
C PHE A 308 -9.10 12.45 -0.37
N ASP A 309 -8.84 12.49 -1.68
CA ASP A 309 -9.82 13.04 -2.62
C ASP A 309 -11.15 12.28 -2.51
N PHE A 310 -12.28 13.01 -2.57
CA PHE A 310 -13.65 12.51 -2.49
C PHE A 310 -14.10 11.91 -1.12
N LEU A 311 -13.27 12.03 -0.08
CA LEU A 311 -13.67 11.69 1.28
C LEU A 311 -13.85 12.95 2.13
N ASP A 312 -14.83 12.90 3.03
CA ASP A 312 -15.09 13.94 4.03
C ASP A 312 -14.42 13.64 5.37
N GLU A 313 -14.63 14.48 6.38
CA GLU A 313 -14.04 14.35 7.71
C GLU A 313 -14.59 13.17 8.54
N ARG A 314 -15.60 12.44 8.06
CA ARG A 314 -16.17 11.29 8.77
C ARG A 314 -15.48 9.97 8.44
N PHE A 315 -14.53 9.98 7.51
CA PHE A 315 -13.88 8.73 7.10
C PHE A 315 -12.60 8.46 7.88
N VAL A 316 -12.51 7.27 8.45
CA VAL A 316 -11.31 6.75 9.12
C VAL A 316 -10.94 5.38 8.57
N ARG A 317 -9.64 5.11 8.47
CA ARG A 317 -9.13 3.78 8.14
C ARG A 317 -8.56 3.15 9.40
N ILE A 318 -8.95 1.90 9.67
CA ILE A 318 -8.54 1.12 10.82
C ILE A 318 -7.77 -0.11 10.32
N ALA A 319 -6.50 -0.23 10.67
CA ALA A 319 -5.66 -1.35 10.26
C ALA A 319 -5.96 -2.61 11.09
N VAL A 320 -5.89 -3.76 10.45
CA VAL A 320 -5.96 -5.07 11.10
C VAL A 320 -4.67 -5.32 11.88
N LYS A 321 -4.81 -5.62 13.16
CA LYS A 321 -3.70 -5.95 14.08
C LYS A 321 -4.03 -7.23 14.86
N SER A 322 -3.40 -7.44 16.02
CA SER A 322 -3.64 -8.61 16.87
C SER A 322 -5.05 -8.64 17.47
N SER A 323 -5.50 -9.82 17.88
CA SER A 323 -6.76 -9.93 18.63
C SER A 323 -6.77 -9.09 19.92
N THR A 324 -5.62 -8.96 20.60
CA THR A 324 -5.50 -8.06 21.77
C THR A 324 -5.76 -6.59 21.42
N ALA A 325 -5.30 -6.13 20.24
CA ALA A 325 -5.58 -4.78 19.76
C ALA A 325 -7.09 -4.61 19.45
N ASN A 326 -7.72 -5.63 18.86
CA ASN A 326 -9.15 -5.67 18.61
C ASN A 326 -9.97 -5.60 19.92
N GLU A 327 -9.60 -6.40 20.92
CA GLU A 327 -10.24 -6.38 22.26
C GLU A 327 -10.15 -5.00 22.93
N THR A 328 -8.98 -4.35 22.79
CA THR A 328 -8.79 -3.00 23.36
C THR A 328 -9.63 -1.97 22.63
N LEU A 329 -9.73 -2.06 21.30
CA LEU A 329 -10.61 -1.20 20.51
C LEU A 329 -12.08 -1.42 20.90
N GLN A 330 -12.52 -2.68 21.09
CA GLN A 330 -13.88 -2.99 21.54
C GLN A 330 -14.18 -2.31 22.88
N LYS A 331 -13.31 -2.50 23.88
CA LYS A 331 -13.46 -1.85 25.20
C LYS A 331 -13.51 -0.33 25.11
N ALA A 332 -12.75 0.26 24.17
CA ALA A 332 -12.78 1.69 23.93
C ALA A 332 -14.14 2.11 23.34
N LEU A 333 -14.61 1.42 22.29
CA LEU A 333 -15.89 1.71 21.64
C LEU A 333 -17.06 1.58 22.63
N ASP A 334 -17.09 0.55 23.47
CA ASP A 334 -18.14 0.33 24.48
C ASP A 334 -18.22 1.46 25.52
N LYS A 335 -17.10 2.19 25.77
CA LYS A 335 -17.05 3.30 26.72
C LYS A 335 -17.35 4.67 26.11
N ILE A 336 -17.16 4.83 24.81
CA ILE A 336 -17.32 6.12 24.12
C ILE A 336 -18.60 6.22 23.29
N CYS A 337 -19.38 5.12 23.21
CA CYS A 337 -20.71 5.06 22.61
C CYS A 337 -21.78 5.77 23.43
#